data_ffacc893b1f9ad5dfd1c496cdb35d296
#
_entry.id   ffacc893b1f9ad5dfd1c496cdb35d296
#
_cell.length_a   1.000
_cell.length_b   1.000
_cell.length_c   1.000
_cell.angle_alpha   90.00
_cell.angle_beta   90.00
_cell.angle_gamma   90.00
#
_symmetry.space_group_name_H-M   'P 1'
#
loop_
_entity.id
_entity.type
_entity.pdbx_description
1 polymer ?
#
loop_
_entity_poly.entity_id
_entity_poly.type
_entity_poly.pdbx_seq_one_letter_code
_entity_poly.pdbx_strand_id
1 'polypeptide(L)'
;MMNRNILHIAIAALLMLVAVSCEKDDTLPIVPVEEITLSAVTGNILTKSVMGPEGMDGESKYHPVMWSSNDAIAVVNNGRIYKFVVSGESVNSTEGSFKLDLSSLPRDYKEGDFKPEKPIKAFYPYEGVKYDSIAQSISYNVPQKQNFRVISTPIGDGMTLTSTSFDQGAMPMAAYAASAYDTLNFRNLFGVLKLQVEGAPGEIVESIEVTSTNLLNGEANVIIGEGYGGVPDISIYLSEKEVKVKSSVENKKVTLVCGSDGQSITNVKDFLITLPPRTIDVGCLFRTSRGTFYKTISDHKEDDKAMVEGEVYLFPAFKTTDLSPAYMENGIYLGDGVVLPKSEDGSQTLVWAPVNCGYVAQLKDGGKILDRGFLYGKLYQWGRKDGQGYKDNSYEDETYPGDVSVMESGAPAADKFYYGWTVAAPQWPADTDPCPEGWRVPTGEELMSLLPGLSQNDYVTGLLSHWTSSNPDKKSEHYGLPGFFFYGNTTETTGNKVFLPAAGFRTFDFAGAHVRGLSGCYWSSSANGADGAWYMDFNRKGYIDTYYAHQANGRSVRCVMESDYRN
;
A
#
# COMPACT_ATOMS: atom_id res chain seq x y z
N MET A 1 0.69 12.20 -100.56
CA MET A 1 1.70 11.25 -100.11
C MET A 1 1.93 11.46 -98.58
N MET A 2 1.30 10.63 -97.76
CA MET A 2 1.45 10.70 -96.34
C MET A 2 2.74 10.00 -95.96
N ASN A 3 3.58 10.71 -95.29
CA ASN A 3 4.98 10.31 -94.98
C ASN A 3 4.99 9.04 -94.14
N ARG A 4 5.48 7.91 -94.64
CA ARG A 4 5.55 6.59 -93.99
C ARG A 4 6.27 6.61 -92.61
N ASN A 5 7.06 7.64 -92.36
CA ASN A 5 7.80 7.80 -91.08
C ASN A 5 6.91 8.31 -89.94
N ILE A 6 5.81 9.04 -90.24
CA ILE A 6 4.89 9.50 -89.18
C ILE A 6 4.02 8.33 -88.71
N LEU A 7 3.70 7.37 -89.58
CA LEU A 7 2.95 6.18 -89.17
C LEU A 7 3.74 5.20 -88.25
N HIS A 8 5.06 5.10 -88.45
CA HIS A 8 5.87 4.28 -87.62
C HIS A 8 6.11 4.88 -86.22
N ILE A 9 6.17 6.21 -86.10
CA ILE A 9 6.28 6.89 -84.83
C ILE A 9 4.96 6.80 -84.06
N ALA A 10 3.81 6.93 -84.74
CA ALA A 10 2.52 6.76 -84.08
C ALA A 10 2.24 5.34 -83.62
N ILE A 11 2.71 4.30 -84.36
CA ILE A 11 2.59 2.88 -83.96
C ILE A 11 3.55 2.56 -82.83
N ALA A 12 4.75 3.11 -82.85
CA ALA A 12 5.69 2.94 -81.71
C ALA A 12 5.23 3.62 -80.40
N ALA A 13 4.61 4.81 -80.49
CA ALA A 13 4.01 5.51 -79.40
C ALA A 13 2.75 4.78 -78.87
N LEU A 14 1.96 4.16 -79.74
CA LEU A 14 0.79 3.39 -79.33
C LEU A 14 1.15 2.04 -78.76
N LEU A 15 2.25 1.41 -79.21
CA LEU A 15 2.79 0.18 -78.60
C LEU A 15 3.50 0.43 -77.25
N MET A 16 4.07 1.62 -76.99
CA MET A 16 4.58 2.01 -75.69
C MET A 16 3.45 2.32 -74.69
N LEU A 17 2.30 2.80 -75.18
CA LEU A 17 1.13 3.04 -74.33
C LEU A 17 0.38 1.76 -73.92
N VAL A 18 0.56 0.67 -74.66
CA VAL A 18 -0.05 -0.65 -74.33
C VAL A 18 0.87 -1.52 -73.47
N ALA A 19 2.17 -1.22 -73.40
CA ALA A 19 3.09 -1.92 -72.54
C ALA A 19 3.17 -1.42 -71.06
N VAL A 20 2.43 -0.33 -70.71
CA VAL A 20 2.34 0.23 -69.35
C VAL A 20 1.05 -0.22 -68.64
N SER A 21 0.23 -1.05 -69.26
CA SER A 21 -1.03 -1.49 -68.71
C SER A 21 -0.99 -3.01 -68.46
N CYS A 22 -0.27 -3.47 -67.44
CA CYS A 22 -0.52 -4.67 -66.63
C CYS A 22 0.72 -5.04 -65.80
N GLU A 23 1.10 -4.20 -64.90
CA GLU A 23 1.57 -4.64 -63.62
C GLU A 23 0.69 -3.88 -62.59
N LYS A 24 -0.31 -4.58 -62.08
CA LYS A 24 -0.87 -4.22 -60.79
C LYS A 24 0.24 -4.48 -59.78
N ASP A 25 1.07 -3.47 -59.60
CA ASP A 25 1.86 -3.36 -58.39
C ASP A 25 0.86 -3.00 -57.28
N ASP A 26 0.32 -4.00 -56.63
CA ASP A 26 -0.44 -3.86 -55.38
C ASP A 26 0.48 -3.45 -54.21
N THR A 27 1.62 -2.83 -54.48
CA THR A 27 2.47 -2.21 -53.45
C THR A 27 1.81 -0.88 -53.06
N LEU A 28 1.09 -0.92 -51.95
CA LEU A 28 0.70 0.30 -51.24
C LEU A 28 1.93 1.21 -51.13
N PRO A 29 1.78 2.52 -51.31
CA PRO A 29 2.90 3.44 -51.23
C PRO A 29 3.59 3.27 -49.85
N ILE A 30 4.91 3.04 -49.86
CA ILE A 30 5.71 3.03 -48.65
C ILE A 30 5.65 4.45 -48.07
N VAL A 31 4.99 4.60 -46.90
CA VAL A 31 4.94 5.89 -46.21
C VAL A 31 6.34 6.15 -45.65
N PRO A 32 6.98 7.30 -45.96
CA PRO A 32 8.25 7.65 -45.35
C PRO A 32 8.16 7.60 -43.81
N VAL A 33 9.20 7.11 -43.16
CA VAL A 33 9.25 6.94 -41.68
C VAL A 33 8.94 8.27 -40.97
N GLU A 34 9.36 9.39 -41.51
CA GLU A 34 9.15 10.72 -40.92
C GLU A 34 7.69 11.19 -40.94
N GLU A 35 6.83 10.56 -41.71
CA GLU A 35 5.42 10.94 -41.87
C GLU A 35 4.45 10.02 -41.09
N ILE A 36 4.93 8.99 -40.40
CA ILE A 36 4.04 8.09 -39.65
C ILE A 36 3.45 8.81 -38.45
N THR A 37 2.15 9.09 -38.53
CA THR A 37 1.39 9.74 -37.45
C THR A 37 0.14 8.92 -37.18
N LEU A 38 -0.19 8.74 -35.87
CA LEU A 38 -1.37 8.04 -35.42
C LEU A 38 -2.32 9.02 -34.73
N SER A 39 -3.61 8.89 -35.00
CA SER A 39 -4.66 9.59 -34.27
C SER A 39 -5.10 8.74 -33.08
N ALA A 40 -5.27 9.35 -31.93
CA ALA A 40 -5.70 8.66 -30.71
C ALA A 40 -6.72 9.49 -29.94
N VAL A 41 -7.64 8.80 -29.27
CA VAL A 41 -8.62 9.39 -28.35
C VAL A 41 -8.54 8.65 -27.04
N THR A 42 -8.51 9.38 -25.92
CA THR A 42 -8.58 8.78 -24.58
C THR A 42 -10.00 8.36 -24.26
N GLY A 43 -10.16 7.24 -23.56
CA GLY A 43 -11.44 6.85 -22.96
C GLY A 43 -11.83 7.78 -21.82
N ASN A 44 -13.12 8.01 -21.67
CA ASN A 44 -13.67 8.69 -20.51
C ASN A 44 -13.64 7.74 -19.29
N ILE A 45 -13.34 8.29 -18.12
CA ILE A 45 -13.54 7.61 -16.85
C ILE A 45 -14.98 7.92 -16.43
N LEU A 46 -15.82 6.89 -16.39
CA LEU A 46 -17.19 7.03 -15.92
C LEU A 46 -17.14 7.21 -14.40
N THR A 47 -17.31 8.40 -13.92
CA THR A 47 -17.96 8.77 -12.69
C THR A 47 -17.68 10.13 -12.10
N LYS A 48 -18.32 10.30 -11.02
CA LYS A 48 -18.53 11.33 -9.98
C LYS A 48 -17.31 12.11 -9.47
N SER A 49 -16.16 12.22 -10.10
CA SER A 49 -15.18 13.28 -9.82
C SER A 49 -13.82 13.17 -10.50
N VAL A 50 -13.51 14.20 -11.10
CA VAL A 50 -12.32 15.03 -11.35
C VAL A 50 -11.15 14.42 -12.07
N MET A 51 -11.16 14.66 -13.37
CA MET A 51 -9.95 14.98 -14.16
C MET A 51 -10.41 15.88 -15.32
N GLY A 52 -10.07 17.14 -15.25
CA GLY A 52 -10.65 18.16 -16.10
C GLY A 52 -12.02 18.64 -15.60
N PRO A 53 -12.60 19.66 -16.21
CA PRO A 53 -13.95 20.09 -15.88
C PRO A 53 -14.94 18.94 -16.07
N GLU A 54 -15.86 18.81 -15.13
CA GLU A 54 -16.90 17.79 -15.16
C GLU A 54 -17.72 17.91 -16.45
N GLY A 55 -17.70 16.87 -17.28
CA GLY A 55 -18.56 16.73 -18.45
C GLY A 55 -19.79 15.89 -18.14
N MET A 56 -20.83 16.04 -18.92
CA MET A 56 -22.02 15.20 -18.85
C MET A 56 -22.31 14.58 -20.20
N ASP A 57 -22.50 13.24 -20.21
CA ASP A 57 -23.03 12.52 -21.34
C ASP A 57 -24.34 11.89 -20.90
N GLY A 58 -25.46 12.53 -21.26
CA GLY A 58 -26.76 12.19 -20.72
C GLY A 58 -26.87 12.45 -19.22
N GLU A 59 -27.19 11.43 -18.43
CA GLU A 59 -27.28 11.50 -16.96
C GLU A 59 -25.95 11.13 -16.25
N SER A 60 -24.94 10.67 -17.00
CA SER A 60 -23.67 10.21 -16.45
C SER A 60 -22.65 11.35 -16.44
N LYS A 61 -22.01 11.54 -15.30
CA LYS A 61 -20.88 12.44 -15.16
C LYS A 61 -19.60 11.70 -15.53
N TYR A 62 -18.81 12.30 -16.40
CA TYR A 62 -17.52 11.74 -16.79
C TYR A 62 -16.40 12.77 -16.62
N HIS A 63 -15.19 12.27 -16.50
CA HIS A 63 -13.97 13.07 -16.48
C HIS A 63 -13.06 12.64 -17.62
N PRO A 64 -12.73 13.57 -18.53
CA PRO A 64 -11.83 13.26 -19.62
C PRO A 64 -10.41 13.02 -19.10
N VAL A 65 -9.75 11.99 -19.61
CA VAL A 65 -8.30 11.82 -19.48
C VAL A 65 -7.65 12.61 -20.61
N MET A 66 -6.70 13.48 -20.29
CA MET A 66 -6.05 14.35 -21.28
C MET A 66 -4.58 13.99 -21.44
N TRP A 67 -4.07 14.11 -22.68
CA TRP A 67 -2.67 13.90 -22.99
C TRP A 67 -1.77 15.01 -22.43
N SER A 68 -0.59 14.65 -21.98
CA SER A 68 0.45 15.56 -21.47
C SER A 68 1.63 15.65 -22.44
N SER A 69 2.42 16.71 -22.35
CA SER A 69 3.51 17.02 -23.29
C SER A 69 4.60 15.95 -23.44
N ASN A 70 4.73 15.06 -22.48
CA ASN A 70 5.74 13.99 -22.49
C ASN A 70 5.13 12.60 -22.68
N ASP A 71 3.83 12.53 -22.98
CA ASP A 71 3.19 11.23 -23.14
C ASP A 71 3.71 10.51 -24.37
N ALA A 72 3.98 9.23 -24.19
CA ALA A 72 4.39 8.31 -25.24
C ALA A 72 3.62 6.99 -25.13
N ILE A 73 3.30 6.43 -26.28
CA ILE A 73 2.62 5.15 -26.40
C ILE A 73 3.54 4.10 -27.02
N ALA A 74 3.40 2.87 -26.57
CA ALA A 74 3.99 1.70 -27.18
C ALA A 74 3.04 1.21 -28.28
N VAL A 75 3.53 1.06 -29.48
CA VAL A 75 2.76 0.59 -30.64
C VAL A 75 3.35 -0.71 -31.15
N VAL A 76 2.59 -1.77 -31.09
CA VAL A 76 2.96 -3.05 -31.70
C VAL A 76 2.34 -3.12 -33.10
N ASN A 77 3.20 -3.26 -34.09
CA ASN A 77 2.82 -3.43 -35.49
C ASN A 77 3.78 -4.42 -36.14
N ASN A 78 3.25 -5.32 -36.94
CA ASN A 78 4.02 -6.33 -37.69
C ASN A 78 5.06 -7.10 -36.83
N GLY A 79 4.68 -7.44 -35.58
CA GLY A 79 5.52 -8.21 -34.65
C GLY A 79 6.65 -7.42 -33.97
N ARG A 80 6.72 -6.12 -34.15
CA ARG A 80 7.70 -5.22 -33.52
C ARG A 80 7.01 -4.15 -32.68
N ILE A 81 7.72 -3.61 -31.71
CA ILE A 81 7.28 -2.51 -30.84
C ILE A 81 7.96 -1.20 -31.24
N TYR A 82 7.19 -0.12 -31.27
CA TYR A 82 7.62 1.21 -31.64
C TYR A 82 7.19 2.21 -30.58
N LYS A 83 7.98 3.26 -30.39
CA LYS A 83 7.61 4.41 -29.55
C LYS A 83 7.00 5.51 -30.40
N PHE A 84 5.84 5.98 -29.98
CA PHE A 84 5.21 7.16 -30.57
C PHE A 84 5.04 8.21 -29.46
N VAL A 85 5.36 9.46 -29.78
CA VAL A 85 5.29 10.59 -28.84
C VAL A 85 4.18 11.55 -29.23
N VAL A 86 3.51 12.11 -28.24
CA VAL A 86 2.42 13.08 -28.48
C VAL A 86 2.95 14.32 -29.18
N SER A 87 2.20 14.86 -30.16
CA SER A 87 2.50 16.15 -30.79
C SER A 87 2.06 17.31 -29.88
N GLY A 88 2.79 18.44 -29.93
CA GLY A 88 2.55 19.56 -29.02
C GLY A 88 1.14 20.17 -29.11
N GLU A 89 0.47 20.05 -30.24
CA GLU A 89 -0.91 20.53 -30.45
C GLU A 89 -1.97 19.70 -29.72
N SER A 90 -1.62 18.48 -29.30
CA SER A 90 -2.51 17.54 -28.62
C SER A 90 -2.41 17.58 -27.10
N VAL A 91 -1.57 18.43 -26.54
CA VAL A 91 -1.40 18.56 -25.09
C VAL A 91 -2.64 19.20 -24.46
N ASN A 92 -3.08 18.64 -23.33
CA ASN A 92 -4.33 19.02 -22.64
C ASN A 92 -5.60 18.77 -23.46
N SER A 93 -5.57 17.81 -24.38
CA SER A 93 -6.70 17.35 -25.18
C SER A 93 -6.98 15.86 -24.93
N THR A 94 -8.22 15.45 -25.10
CA THR A 94 -8.62 14.03 -25.16
C THR A 94 -8.28 13.40 -26.50
N GLU A 95 -8.15 14.22 -27.54
CA GLU A 95 -7.70 13.82 -28.86
C GLU A 95 -6.22 14.07 -29.01
N GLY A 96 -5.49 13.09 -29.51
CA GLY A 96 -4.04 13.13 -29.65
C GLY A 96 -3.55 12.72 -31.01
N SER A 97 -2.53 13.43 -31.50
CA SER A 97 -1.73 13.03 -32.65
C SER A 97 -0.36 12.57 -32.13
N PHE A 98 0.04 11.39 -32.53
CA PHE A 98 1.28 10.76 -32.07
C PHE A 98 2.23 10.51 -33.24
N LYS A 99 3.47 10.98 -33.13
CA LYS A 99 4.51 10.79 -34.16
C LYS A 99 5.50 9.73 -33.75
N LEU A 100 5.96 8.94 -34.71
CA LEU A 100 7.00 7.94 -34.49
C LEU A 100 8.28 8.61 -33.96
N ASP A 101 8.79 8.12 -32.84
CA ASP A 101 10.07 8.59 -32.28
C ASP A 101 11.22 7.90 -33.01
N LEU A 102 11.78 8.59 -33.99
CA LEU A 102 12.87 8.08 -34.83
C LEU A 102 14.14 7.74 -34.01
N SER A 103 14.34 8.41 -32.89
CA SER A 103 15.49 8.17 -32.00
C SER A 103 15.40 6.84 -31.25
N SER A 104 14.20 6.28 -31.14
CA SER A 104 13.92 5.02 -30.44
C SER A 104 13.91 3.79 -31.36
N LEU A 105 14.11 3.99 -32.67
CA LEU A 105 14.06 2.87 -33.63
C LEU A 105 15.18 1.84 -33.37
N PRO A 106 14.86 0.53 -33.51
CA PRO A 106 15.87 -0.52 -33.45
C PRO A 106 16.97 -0.32 -34.49
N ARG A 107 18.20 -0.70 -34.18
CA ARG A 107 19.36 -0.57 -35.08
C ARG A 107 19.20 -1.31 -36.42
N ASP A 108 18.39 -2.34 -36.45
CA ASP A 108 18.09 -3.17 -37.61
C ASP A 108 16.82 -2.71 -38.36
N TYR A 109 16.22 -1.59 -37.95
CA TYR A 109 15.04 -1.04 -38.60
C TYR A 109 15.32 -0.71 -40.08
N LYS A 110 14.38 -1.09 -40.93
CA LYS A 110 14.38 -0.74 -42.35
C LYS A 110 13.08 -0.03 -42.70
N GLU A 111 13.18 0.87 -43.64
CA GLU A 111 11.97 1.49 -44.24
C GLU A 111 11.01 0.40 -44.72
N GLY A 112 9.73 0.52 -44.36
CA GLY A 112 8.70 -0.48 -44.62
C GLY A 112 8.60 -1.61 -43.60
N ASP A 113 9.37 -1.64 -42.52
CA ASP A 113 9.16 -2.59 -41.40
C ASP A 113 7.86 -2.28 -40.65
N PHE A 114 7.52 -1.01 -40.51
CA PHE A 114 6.19 -0.57 -40.06
C PHE A 114 5.21 -0.72 -41.22
N LYS A 115 4.09 -1.39 -40.97
CA LYS A 115 3.06 -1.70 -41.97
C LYS A 115 1.76 -0.98 -41.63
N PRO A 116 1.51 0.23 -42.20
CA PRO A 116 0.32 1.03 -41.84
C PRO A 116 -1.01 0.30 -42.08
N GLU A 117 -1.06 -0.61 -43.05
CA GLU A 117 -2.22 -1.44 -43.36
C GLU A 117 -2.46 -2.63 -42.41
N LYS A 118 -1.51 -2.90 -41.52
CA LYS A 118 -1.62 -3.99 -40.54
C LYS A 118 -2.23 -3.49 -39.24
N PRO A 119 -2.82 -4.39 -38.45
CA PRO A 119 -3.36 -4.04 -37.13
C PRO A 119 -2.34 -3.38 -36.22
N ILE A 120 -2.84 -2.41 -35.48
CA ILE A 120 -2.12 -1.66 -34.45
C ILE A 120 -2.63 -2.08 -33.07
N LYS A 121 -1.73 -2.50 -32.21
CA LYS A 121 -1.98 -2.67 -30.77
C LYS A 121 -1.22 -1.58 -30.04
N ALA A 122 -1.91 -0.69 -29.35
CA ALA A 122 -1.28 0.42 -28.65
C ALA A 122 -1.46 0.29 -27.13
N PHE A 123 -0.43 0.70 -26.39
CA PHE A 123 -0.43 0.68 -24.93
C PHE A 123 0.21 1.96 -24.37
N TYR A 124 -0.35 2.48 -23.30
CA TYR A 124 0.16 3.62 -22.54
C TYR A 124 0.32 3.21 -21.06
N PRO A 125 1.38 3.65 -20.36
CA PRO A 125 2.51 4.43 -20.86
C PRO A 125 3.54 3.57 -21.62
N TYR A 126 4.38 4.20 -22.44
CA TYR A 126 5.48 3.51 -23.14
C TYR A 126 6.55 2.98 -22.20
N GLU A 127 6.84 3.72 -21.12
CA GLU A 127 7.96 3.42 -20.23
C GLU A 127 7.79 2.06 -19.52
N GLY A 128 8.86 1.25 -19.57
CA GLY A 128 8.87 -0.08 -18.93
C GLY A 128 8.10 -1.18 -19.68
N VAL A 129 7.57 -0.89 -20.87
CA VAL A 129 6.85 -1.85 -21.71
C VAL A 129 7.79 -2.79 -22.43
N LYS A 130 7.43 -4.08 -22.47
CA LYS A 130 8.07 -5.11 -23.29
C LYS A 130 7.01 -5.84 -24.11
N TYR A 131 7.39 -6.32 -25.27
CA TYR A 131 6.53 -7.10 -26.13
C TYR A 131 7.10 -8.49 -26.36
N ASP A 132 6.29 -9.51 -26.09
CA ASP A 132 6.59 -10.90 -26.43
C ASP A 132 5.89 -11.26 -27.75
N SER A 133 6.67 -11.41 -28.81
CA SER A 133 6.15 -11.72 -30.15
C SER A 133 5.63 -13.17 -30.26
N ILE A 134 6.03 -14.07 -29.38
CA ILE A 134 5.55 -15.44 -29.34
C ILE A 134 4.21 -15.52 -28.62
N ALA A 135 4.13 -14.94 -27.44
CA ALA A 135 2.89 -14.87 -26.65
C ALA A 135 1.91 -13.82 -27.17
N GLN A 136 2.32 -12.95 -28.10
CA GLN A 136 1.52 -11.81 -28.61
C GLN A 136 1.01 -10.89 -27.49
N SER A 137 1.75 -10.79 -26.39
CA SER A 137 1.38 -10.04 -25.20
C SER A 137 2.35 -8.90 -24.93
N ILE A 138 1.82 -7.86 -24.28
CA ILE A 138 2.59 -6.74 -23.75
C ILE A 138 2.78 -6.99 -22.26
N SER A 139 4.01 -6.90 -21.75
CA SER A 139 4.26 -6.85 -20.32
C SER A 139 4.59 -5.41 -19.89
N TYR A 140 4.05 -5.03 -18.74
CA TYR A 140 4.18 -3.72 -18.15
C TYR A 140 4.40 -3.86 -16.65
N ASN A 141 5.30 -3.08 -16.08
CA ASN A 141 5.52 -3.10 -14.63
C ASN A 141 4.66 -2.02 -13.97
N VAL A 142 3.58 -2.43 -13.30
CA VAL A 142 2.69 -1.54 -12.54
C VAL A 142 3.49 -0.93 -11.39
N PRO A 143 3.55 0.42 -11.28
CA PRO A 143 4.37 1.08 -10.28
C PRO A 143 3.84 0.86 -8.86
N GLN A 144 4.76 0.60 -7.93
CA GLN A 144 4.45 0.53 -6.50
C GLN A 144 4.20 1.93 -5.90
N LYS A 145 4.76 2.97 -6.51
CA LYS A 145 4.61 4.36 -6.07
C LYS A 145 3.87 5.16 -7.12
N GLN A 146 2.94 5.97 -6.66
CA GLN A 146 2.22 6.97 -7.46
C GLN A 146 2.46 8.34 -6.86
N ASN A 147 2.47 9.39 -7.66
CA ASN A 147 2.68 10.75 -7.20
C ASN A 147 1.35 11.50 -7.13
N PHE A 148 1.16 12.23 -6.04
CA PHE A 148 0.06 13.19 -5.94
C PHE A 148 0.20 14.25 -7.02
N ARG A 149 -0.88 14.52 -7.74
CA ARG A 149 -0.91 15.49 -8.84
C ARG A 149 -2.03 16.49 -8.68
N VAL A 150 -1.70 17.72 -9.04
CA VAL A 150 -2.67 18.79 -9.24
C VAL A 150 -2.55 19.23 -10.70
N ILE A 151 -3.67 19.34 -11.37
CA ILE A 151 -3.75 19.89 -12.73
C ILE A 151 -4.45 21.23 -12.69
N SER A 152 -4.00 22.12 -13.57
CA SER A 152 -4.58 23.46 -13.75
C SER A 152 -5.07 23.57 -15.19
N THR A 153 -6.39 23.66 -15.34
CA THR A 153 -7.05 23.73 -16.65
C THR A 153 -7.55 25.15 -16.87
N PRO A 154 -7.12 25.85 -17.94
CA PRO A 154 -7.67 27.13 -18.31
C PRO A 154 -9.17 26.99 -18.64
N ILE A 155 -10.02 27.82 -18.03
CA ILE A 155 -11.49 27.83 -18.26
C ILE A 155 -11.99 29.09 -18.97
N GLY A 156 -11.10 29.88 -19.58
CA GLY A 156 -11.39 31.15 -20.26
C GLY A 156 -11.17 32.37 -19.35
N ASP A 157 -11.15 33.55 -19.95
CA ASP A 157 -11.01 34.87 -19.30
C ASP A 157 -9.82 34.98 -18.31
N GLY A 158 -8.74 34.22 -18.57
CA GLY A 158 -7.56 34.18 -17.69
C GLY A 158 -7.75 33.42 -16.39
N MET A 159 -8.91 32.79 -16.17
CA MET A 159 -9.18 31.91 -15.03
C MET A 159 -8.65 30.50 -15.25
N THR A 160 -8.22 29.89 -14.17
CA THR A 160 -7.70 28.50 -14.17
C THR A 160 -8.44 27.70 -13.10
N LEU A 161 -9.01 26.57 -13.49
CA LEU A 161 -9.55 25.59 -12.57
C LEU A 161 -8.43 24.64 -12.14
N THR A 162 -8.20 24.56 -10.84
CA THR A 162 -7.23 23.64 -10.26
C THR A 162 -7.95 22.45 -9.64
N SER A 163 -7.56 21.26 -10.02
CA SER A 163 -8.15 20.01 -9.50
C SER A 163 -7.10 18.94 -9.22
N THR A 164 -7.40 18.05 -8.30
CA THR A 164 -6.55 16.89 -8.03
C THR A 164 -6.73 15.86 -9.15
N SER A 165 -5.62 15.22 -9.51
CA SER A 165 -5.56 14.19 -10.54
C SER A 165 -4.81 12.96 -10.02
N PHE A 166 -4.97 11.82 -10.68
CA PHE A 166 -4.12 10.65 -10.46
C PHE A 166 -2.75 10.79 -11.15
N ASP A 167 -1.81 9.97 -10.78
CA ASP A 167 -0.54 9.83 -11.50
C ASP A 167 -0.79 9.16 -12.86
N GLN A 168 -0.61 9.90 -13.94
CA GLN A 168 -0.87 9.40 -15.30
C GLN A 168 -0.01 8.17 -15.63
N GLY A 169 1.25 8.13 -15.18
CA GLY A 169 2.13 6.98 -15.36
C GLY A 169 1.63 5.70 -14.69
N ALA A 170 0.68 5.81 -13.75
CA ALA A 170 0.07 4.70 -13.05
C ALA A 170 -1.29 4.26 -13.62
N MET A 171 -1.81 4.96 -14.64
CA MET A 171 -3.06 4.60 -15.31
C MET A 171 -2.75 3.96 -16.67
N PRO A 172 -2.64 2.64 -16.76
CA PRO A 172 -2.44 1.98 -18.03
C PRO A 172 -3.68 2.09 -18.91
N MET A 173 -3.46 2.33 -20.20
CA MET A 173 -4.50 2.37 -21.20
C MET A 173 -4.08 1.53 -22.41
N ALA A 174 -5.04 0.97 -23.11
CA ALA A 174 -4.78 0.22 -24.33
C ALA A 174 -5.81 0.50 -25.42
N ALA A 175 -5.38 0.33 -26.67
CA ALA A 175 -6.21 0.49 -27.86
C ALA A 175 -5.85 -0.56 -28.91
N TYR A 176 -6.82 -0.87 -29.75
CA TYR A 176 -6.66 -1.65 -30.98
C TYR A 176 -7.23 -0.88 -32.16
N ALA A 177 -6.54 -0.92 -33.28
CA ALA A 177 -7.03 -0.42 -34.54
C ALA A 177 -6.70 -1.41 -35.68
N ALA A 178 -7.55 -1.53 -36.68
CA ALA A 178 -7.31 -2.44 -37.81
C ALA A 178 -6.15 -1.98 -38.71
N SER A 179 -5.85 -0.69 -38.68
CA SER A 179 -4.75 -0.06 -39.43
C SER A 179 -4.26 1.22 -38.75
N ALA A 180 -3.14 1.77 -39.19
CA ALA A 180 -2.65 3.09 -38.77
C ALA A 180 -3.48 4.26 -39.25
N TYR A 181 -4.41 4.03 -40.16
CA TYR A 181 -5.33 5.06 -40.70
C TYR A 181 -6.59 5.22 -39.84
N ASP A 182 -6.81 4.28 -38.90
CA ASP A 182 -7.93 4.31 -37.98
C ASP A 182 -7.54 5.01 -36.67
N THR A 183 -8.51 5.61 -36.01
CA THR A 183 -8.30 6.26 -34.72
C THR A 183 -8.13 5.20 -33.60
N LEU A 184 -7.08 5.32 -32.80
CA LEU A 184 -6.84 4.54 -31.61
C LEU A 184 -7.75 5.00 -30.47
N ASN A 185 -8.77 4.22 -30.15
CA ASN A 185 -9.67 4.49 -29.04
C ASN A 185 -9.13 3.82 -27.77
N PHE A 186 -8.43 4.57 -26.93
CA PHE A 186 -7.85 4.06 -25.70
C PHE A 186 -8.89 3.81 -24.62
N ARG A 187 -8.78 2.69 -23.95
CA ARG A 187 -9.55 2.31 -22.76
C ARG A 187 -8.64 2.33 -21.55
N ASN A 188 -9.13 2.90 -20.43
CA ASN A 188 -8.47 2.81 -19.14
C ASN A 188 -8.57 1.37 -18.63
N LEU A 189 -7.45 0.79 -18.17
CA LEU A 189 -7.40 -0.59 -17.72
C LEU A 189 -7.47 -0.72 -16.20
N PHE A 190 -7.35 0.40 -15.47
CA PHE A 190 -7.47 0.46 -14.01
C PHE A 190 -8.68 1.30 -13.59
N GLY A 191 -9.12 1.09 -12.35
CA GLY A 191 -10.04 1.97 -11.65
C GLY A 191 -9.29 3.04 -10.84
N VAL A 192 -10.02 4.02 -10.34
CA VAL A 192 -9.49 5.09 -9.49
C VAL A 192 -10.20 5.06 -8.14
N LEU A 193 -9.44 4.92 -7.05
CA LEU A 193 -9.92 5.18 -5.70
C LEU A 193 -9.79 6.68 -5.42
N LYS A 194 -10.90 7.33 -5.08
CA LYS A 194 -10.94 8.72 -4.64
C LYS A 194 -11.25 8.78 -3.14
N LEU A 195 -10.31 9.34 -2.39
CA LEU A 195 -10.44 9.58 -0.96
C LEU A 195 -10.63 11.08 -0.73
N GLN A 196 -11.57 11.43 0.15
CA GLN A 196 -11.81 12.79 0.60
C GLN A 196 -11.45 12.88 2.08
N VAL A 197 -10.35 13.57 2.40
CA VAL A 197 -9.76 13.59 3.74
C VAL A 197 -9.72 15.01 4.27
N GLU A 198 -10.18 15.20 5.52
CA GLU A 198 -10.06 16.42 6.30
C GLU A 198 -9.25 16.11 7.57
N GLY A 199 -8.40 17.02 7.98
CA GLY A 199 -7.55 16.88 9.18
C GLY A 199 -7.71 18.01 10.17
N ALA A 200 -6.86 18.01 11.19
CA ALA A 200 -6.73 19.11 12.11
C ALA A 200 -6.14 20.36 11.40
N PRO A 201 -6.32 21.57 11.96
CA PRO A 201 -5.65 22.75 11.43
C PRO A 201 -4.14 22.58 11.34
N GLY A 202 -3.59 22.77 10.14
CA GLY A 202 -2.16 22.60 9.87
C GLY A 202 -1.70 21.17 9.63
N GLU A 203 -2.57 20.18 9.69
CA GLU A 203 -2.22 18.79 9.40
C GLU A 203 -1.90 18.58 7.92
N ILE A 204 -0.86 17.80 7.66
CA ILE A 204 -0.31 17.51 6.34
C ILE A 204 -0.27 16.00 6.14
N VAL A 205 -0.75 15.50 4.99
CA VAL A 205 -0.54 14.10 4.55
C VAL A 205 0.76 14.02 3.78
N GLU A 206 1.67 13.18 4.22
CA GLU A 206 2.96 12.90 3.58
C GLU A 206 2.84 11.78 2.55
N SER A 207 2.09 10.75 2.89
CA SER A 207 1.82 9.62 1.99
C SER A 207 0.57 8.85 2.40
N ILE A 208 0.01 8.12 1.43
CA ILE A 208 -1.09 7.17 1.65
C ILE A 208 -0.65 5.83 1.09
N GLU A 209 -0.51 4.82 1.95
CA GLU A 209 -0.26 3.44 1.53
C GLU A 209 -1.58 2.67 1.45
N VAL A 210 -1.89 2.18 0.26
CA VAL A 210 -3.08 1.36 0.00
C VAL A 210 -2.66 -0.10 0.00
N THR A 211 -3.36 -0.92 0.77
CA THR A 211 -3.17 -2.37 0.86
C THR A 211 -4.41 -3.12 0.41
N SER A 212 -4.23 -4.34 -0.10
CA SER A 212 -5.32 -5.23 -0.51
C SER A 212 -4.90 -6.69 -0.35
N THR A 213 -5.86 -7.59 -0.36
CA THR A 213 -5.59 -9.05 -0.48
C THR A 213 -5.13 -9.42 -1.89
N ASN A 214 -5.47 -8.60 -2.90
CA ASN A 214 -5.05 -8.76 -4.29
C ASN A 214 -3.67 -8.14 -4.55
N LEU A 215 -3.07 -8.50 -5.68
CA LEU A 215 -1.87 -7.83 -6.19
C LEU A 215 -2.23 -6.41 -6.66
N LEU A 216 -1.47 -5.40 -6.23
CA LEU A 216 -1.67 -4.00 -6.59
C LEU A 216 -0.57 -3.46 -7.50
N ASN A 217 0.60 -4.08 -7.52
CA ASN A 217 1.75 -3.68 -8.30
C ASN A 217 2.54 -4.89 -8.79
N GLY A 218 3.52 -4.67 -9.66
CA GLY A 218 4.38 -5.69 -10.21
C GLY A 218 4.15 -5.93 -11.69
N GLU A 219 4.62 -7.05 -12.23
CA GLU A 219 4.52 -7.33 -13.65
C GLU A 219 3.09 -7.69 -14.05
N ALA A 220 2.52 -6.93 -14.96
CA ALA A 220 1.23 -7.17 -15.57
C ALA A 220 1.40 -7.62 -17.02
N ASN A 221 0.51 -8.51 -17.46
CA ASN A 221 0.40 -8.92 -18.86
C ASN A 221 -0.87 -8.33 -19.45
N VAL A 222 -0.74 -7.74 -20.63
CA VAL A 222 -1.82 -7.10 -21.37
C VAL A 222 -2.01 -7.82 -22.68
N ILE A 223 -3.22 -8.28 -22.93
CA ILE A 223 -3.64 -8.89 -24.19
C ILE A 223 -4.48 -7.87 -24.93
N ILE A 224 -4.14 -7.61 -26.19
CA ILE A 224 -4.88 -6.70 -27.07
C ILE A 224 -5.19 -7.45 -28.36
N GLY A 225 -6.47 -7.63 -28.63
CA GLY A 225 -6.99 -8.34 -29.79
C GLY A 225 -8.09 -7.57 -30.52
N GLU A 226 -8.47 -8.07 -31.69
CA GLU A 226 -9.54 -7.50 -32.51
C GLU A 226 -10.90 -7.58 -31.80
N GLY A 227 -11.11 -8.66 -31.04
CA GLY A 227 -12.39 -8.91 -30.37
C GLY A 227 -13.52 -9.29 -31.33
N TYR A 228 -14.75 -9.24 -30.83
CA TYR A 228 -15.94 -9.62 -31.57
C TYR A 228 -16.84 -8.41 -31.83
N GLY A 229 -17.39 -8.32 -33.06
CA GLY A 229 -18.34 -7.25 -33.43
C GLY A 229 -17.76 -5.84 -33.44
N GLY A 230 -16.43 -5.70 -33.64
CA GLY A 230 -15.75 -4.40 -33.67
C GLY A 230 -15.40 -3.84 -32.29
N VAL A 231 -15.66 -4.59 -31.21
CA VAL A 231 -15.24 -4.22 -29.87
C VAL A 231 -13.91 -4.95 -29.57
N PRO A 232 -12.80 -4.21 -29.36
CA PRO A 232 -11.52 -4.82 -29.08
C PRO A 232 -11.56 -5.68 -27.81
N ASP A 233 -10.92 -6.87 -27.86
CA ASP A 233 -10.67 -7.70 -26.69
C ASP A 233 -9.38 -7.22 -26.01
N ILE A 234 -9.53 -6.51 -24.91
CA ILE A 234 -8.41 -5.94 -24.15
C ILE A 234 -8.57 -6.38 -22.72
N SER A 235 -7.53 -7.02 -22.19
CA SER A 235 -7.49 -7.45 -20.79
C SER A 235 -6.11 -7.24 -20.17
N ILE A 236 -6.08 -6.97 -18.87
CA ILE A 236 -4.87 -6.83 -18.06
C ILE A 236 -4.96 -7.73 -16.83
N TYR A 237 -3.89 -8.39 -16.48
CA TYR A 237 -3.78 -9.17 -15.25
C TYR A 237 -2.36 -9.13 -14.69
N LEU A 238 -2.27 -8.98 -13.38
CA LEU A 238 -1.00 -9.07 -12.65
C LEU A 238 -0.63 -10.54 -12.51
N SER A 239 0.62 -10.88 -12.80
CA SER A 239 1.12 -12.25 -12.67
C SER A 239 1.73 -12.47 -11.30
N GLU A 240 1.27 -13.52 -10.62
CA GLU A 240 2.00 -14.08 -9.50
C GLU A 240 3.22 -14.83 -10.06
N LYS A 241 4.35 -14.14 -10.22
CA LYS A 241 5.61 -14.92 -10.33
C LYS A 241 5.82 -15.59 -8.99
N GLU A 242 6.20 -16.89 -9.00
CA GLU A 242 6.64 -17.62 -7.81
C GLU A 242 7.66 -16.80 -7.03
N VAL A 243 7.20 -16.05 -6.07
CA VAL A 243 8.02 -15.14 -5.29
C VAL A 243 8.22 -15.78 -3.93
N LYS A 244 9.47 -15.97 -3.55
CA LYS A 244 9.86 -16.31 -2.18
C LYS A 244 9.08 -15.43 -1.22
N VAL A 245 8.44 -16.00 -0.21
CA VAL A 245 7.44 -15.48 0.75
C VAL A 245 7.57 -13.99 1.16
N LYS A 246 8.74 -13.38 1.04
CA LYS A 246 8.98 -11.99 1.45
C LYS A 246 8.51 -10.93 0.44
N SER A 247 8.35 -11.25 -0.82
CA SER A 247 7.95 -10.31 -1.87
C SER A 247 6.44 -10.30 -2.16
N SER A 248 5.68 -11.28 -1.68
CA SER A 248 4.22 -11.30 -1.87
C SER A 248 3.50 -10.15 -1.15
N VAL A 249 4.03 -9.67 -0.02
CA VAL A 249 3.46 -8.54 0.73
C VAL A 249 3.70 -7.21 0.01
N GLU A 250 4.88 -7.01 -0.55
CA GLU A 250 5.24 -5.78 -1.27
C GLU A 250 4.39 -5.57 -2.53
N ASN A 251 3.97 -6.63 -3.20
CA ASN A 251 3.12 -6.55 -4.39
C ASN A 251 1.64 -6.32 -4.07
N LYS A 252 1.26 -6.33 -2.80
CA LYS A 252 -0.11 -6.08 -2.32
C LYS A 252 -0.32 -4.68 -1.78
N LYS A 253 0.59 -3.76 -2.07
CA LYS A 253 0.52 -2.38 -1.64
C LYS A 253 0.94 -1.39 -2.73
N VAL A 254 0.30 -0.21 -2.73
CA VAL A 254 0.65 0.93 -3.56
C VAL A 254 0.73 2.15 -2.67
N THR A 255 1.74 3.00 -2.86
CA THR A 255 1.93 4.21 -2.07
C THR A 255 1.73 5.46 -2.94
N LEU A 256 0.78 6.31 -2.57
CA LEU A 256 0.67 7.67 -3.07
C LEU A 256 1.64 8.56 -2.28
N VAL A 257 2.61 9.15 -2.97
CA VAL A 257 3.58 10.10 -2.38
C VAL A 257 3.07 11.51 -2.59
N CYS A 258 2.96 12.28 -1.51
CA CYS A 258 2.34 13.60 -1.53
C CYS A 258 3.32 14.78 -1.75
N GLY A 259 4.54 14.50 -2.23
CA GLY A 259 5.60 15.48 -2.43
C GLY A 259 6.47 15.67 -1.18
N SER A 260 7.52 16.51 -1.29
CA SER A 260 8.45 16.78 -0.17
C SER A 260 7.80 17.49 1.01
N ASP A 261 6.82 18.35 0.73
CA ASP A 261 6.15 19.20 1.73
C ASP A 261 4.80 18.60 2.15
N GLY A 262 4.43 17.45 1.59
CA GLY A 262 3.13 16.83 1.81
C GLY A 262 1.96 17.64 1.24
N GLN A 263 0.72 17.26 1.62
CA GLN A 263 -0.51 17.94 1.20
C GLN A 263 -1.33 18.34 2.43
N SER A 264 -1.63 19.64 2.56
CA SER A 264 -2.48 20.14 3.64
C SER A 264 -3.90 19.59 3.54
N ILE A 265 -4.43 19.11 4.66
CA ILE A 265 -5.80 18.60 4.82
C ILE A 265 -6.59 19.39 5.84
N THR A 266 -6.19 20.63 6.15
CA THR A 266 -6.98 21.56 6.99
C THR A 266 -8.41 21.73 6.47
N ASN A 267 -8.58 21.65 5.16
CA ASN A 267 -9.88 21.53 4.49
C ASN A 267 -9.93 20.20 3.76
N VAL A 268 -11.12 19.75 3.43
CA VAL A 268 -11.31 18.51 2.65
C VAL A 268 -10.43 18.52 1.40
N LYS A 269 -9.56 17.52 1.29
CA LYS A 269 -8.65 17.31 0.16
C LYS A 269 -8.94 16.00 -0.52
N ASP A 270 -8.95 16.03 -1.85
CA ASP A 270 -9.10 14.83 -2.69
C ASP A 270 -7.74 14.17 -2.93
N PHE A 271 -7.69 12.84 -2.79
CA PHE A 271 -6.55 12.00 -3.17
C PHE A 271 -7.04 10.92 -4.12
N LEU A 272 -6.37 10.80 -5.28
CA LEU A 272 -6.73 9.85 -6.33
C LEU A 272 -5.62 8.83 -6.52
N ILE A 273 -5.96 7.56 -6.45
CA ILE A 273 -5.03 6.43 -6.52
C ILE A 273 -5.57 5.43 -7.54
N THR A 274 -4.76 5.08 -8.51
CA THR A 274 -5.15 4.07 -9.52
C THR A 274 -4.90 2.67 -8.98
N LEU A 275 -5.86 1.78 -9.15
CA LEU A 275 -5.81 0.41 -8.67
C LEU A 275 -6.21 -0.57 -9.76
N PRO A 276 -5.60 -1.77 -9.81
CA PRO A 276 -5.96 -2.82 -10.76
C PRO A 276 -7.44 -3.21 -10.64
N PRO A 277 -8.07 -3.68 -11.75
CA PRO A 277 -9.40 -4.22 -11.70
C PRO A 277 -9.46 -5.45 -10.77
N ARG A 278 -10.64 -5.73 -10.23
CA ARG A 278 -10.91 -6.81 -9.27
C ARG A 278 -10.24 -6.62 -7.90
N THR A 279 -9.66 -5.45 -7.61
CA THR A 279 -9.15 -5.12 -6.27
C THR A 279 -10.32 -5.08 -5.29
N ILE A 280 -10.18 -5.82 -4.19
CA ILE A 280 -11.09 -5.88 -3.05
C ILE A 280 -10.29 -5.72 -1.75
N ASP A 281 -10.95 -5.65 -0.60
CA ASP A 281 -10.32 -5.61 0.72
C ASP A 281 -9.29 -4.47 0.85
N VAL A 282 -9.73 -3.26 0.50
CA VAL A 282 -8.85 -2.09 0.49
C VAL A 282 -8.75 -1.47 1.87
N GLY A 283 -7.52 -1.37 2.36
CA GLY A 283 -7.16 -0.58 3.53
C GLY A 283 -6.19 0.53 3.17
N CYS A 284 -6.30 1.68 3.83
CA CYS A 284 -5.44 2.84 3.62
C CYS A 284 -4.75 3.25 4.90
N LEU A 285 -3.42 3.35 4.85
CA LEU A 285 -2.58 3.87 5.91
C LEU A 285 -2.15 5.29 5.54
N PHE A 286 -2.58 6.26 6.33
CA PHE A 286 -2.25 7.68 6.17
C PHE A 286 -1.07 8.01 7.06
N ARG A 287 0.03 8.48 6.49
CA ARG A 287 1.12 9.11 7.23
C ARG A 287 0.93 10.60 7.18
N THR A 288 0.71 11.20 8.33
CA THR A 288 0.49 12.64 8.46
C THR A 288 1.46 13.26 9.45
N SER A 289 1.54 14.60 9.46
CA SER A 289 2.33 15.33 10.46
C SER A 289 1.84 15.12 11.90
N ARG A 290 0.63 14.58 12.10
CA ARG A 290 0.06 14.22 13.40
C ARG A 290 0.27 12.76 13.79
N GLY A 291 0.67 11.91 12.85
CA GLY A 291 0.84 10.49 13.10
C GLY A 291 0.38 9.61 11.95
N THR A 292 0.36 8.32 12.23
CA THR A 292 -0.08 7.29 11.28
C THR A 292 -1.48 6.83 11.65
N PHE A 293 -2.39 6.81 10.67
CA PHE A 293 -3.79 6.42 10.84
C PHE A 293 -4.16 5.37 9.82
N TYR A 294 -5.00 4.42 10.20
CA TYR A 294 -5.49 3.40 9.28
C TYR A 294 -7.00 3.52 9.08
N LYS A 295 -7.43 3.31 7.84
CA LYS A 295 -8.84 3.29 7.48
C LYS A 295 -9.12 2.13 6.53
N THR A 296 -10.05 1.25 6.92
CA THR A 296 -10.63 0.27 5.99
C THR A 296 -11.57 1.01 5.04
N ILE A 297 -11.35 0.85 3.76
CA ILE A 297 -12.11 1.52 2.69
C ILE A 297 -13.25 0.64 2.19
N SER A 298 -13.02 -0.66 2.09
CA SER A 298 -14.06 -1.62 1.72
C SER A 298 -14.58 -2.34 2.95
N ASP A 299 -15.85 -2.12 3.29
CA ASP A 299 -16.54 -2.90 4.32
C ASP A 299 -17.36 -4.00 3.63
N HIS A 300 -16.92 -5.24 3.80
CA HIS A 300 -17.24 -6.43 3.00
C HIS A 300 -18.65 -6.95 3.11
N LYS A 301 -19.58 -6.23 3.72
CA LYS A 301 -20.82 -6.90 4.12
C LYS A 301 -21.98 -6.83 3.15
N GLU A 302 -21.99 -5.94 2.16
CA GLU A 302 -23.19 -5.81 1.33
C GLU A 302 -23.01 -5.65 -0.19
N ASP A 303 -21.82 -5.31 -0.69
CA ASP A 303 -21.59 -5.24 -2.14
C ASP A 303 -20.16 -5.66 -2.47
N ASP A 304 -19.98 -6.83 -3.05
CA ASP A 304 -18.74 -7.34 -3.66
C ASP A 304 -18.29 -6.48 -4.86
N LYS A 305 -18.26 -5.16 -4.72
CA LYS A 305 -17.80 -4.28 -5.78
C LYS A 305 -16.28 -4.24 -5.82
N ALA A 306 -15.74 -5.23 -6.50
CA ALA A 306 -14.36 -5.15 -6.96
C ALA A 306 -14.16 -3.93 -7.85
N MET A 307 -12.97 -3.33 -7.83
CA MET A 307 -12.59 -2.24 -8.75
C MET A 307 -12.83 -2.66 -10.19
N VAL A 308 -13.45 -1.79 -10.97
CA VAL A 308 -13.74 -1.99 -12.39
C VAL A 308 -12.88 -1.03 -13.22
N GLU A 309 -12.51 -1.46 -14.41
CA GLU A 309 -11.76 -0.64 -15.37
C GLU A 309 -12.51 0.65 -15.72
N GLY A 310 -11.81 1.77 -15.67
CA GLY A 310 -12.38 3.07 -16.06
C GLY A 310 -13.42 3.64 -15.09
N GLU A 311 -13.59 3.07 -13.89
CA GLU A 311 -14.50 3.61 -12.88
C GLU A 311 -13.75 4.34 -11.76
N VAL A 312 -14.40 5.35 -11.15
CA VAL A 312 -13.94 6.02 -9.93
C VAL A 312 -14.78 5.57 -8.74
N TYR A 313 -14.13 5.05 -7.73
CA TYR A 313 -14.73 4.69 -6.45
C TYR A 313 -14.56 5.85 -5.47
N LEU A 314 -15.65 6.57 -5.23
CA LEU A 314 -15.67 7.63 -4.23
C LEU A 314 -15.92 7.02 -2.85
N PHE A 315 -14.92 7.10 -1.98
CA PHE A 315 -15.11 6.80 -0.57
C PHE A 315 -15.67 8.05 0.16
N PRO A 316 -16.68 7.88 1.05
CA PRO A 316 -17.22 9.00 1.81
C PRO A 316 -16.16 9.80 2.55
N ALA A 317 -16.31 11.12 2.58
CA ALA A 317 -15.40 12.01 3.29
C ALA A 317 -15.29 11.64 4.78
N PHE A 318 -14.08 11.66 5.31
CA PHE A 318 -13.82 11.37 6.71
C PHE A 318 -12.74 12.32 7.28
N LYS A 319 -12.64 12.34 8.61
CA LYS A 319 -11.64 13.16 9.31
C LYS A 319 -10.58 12.27 9.96
N THR A 320 -9.31 12.66 9.83
CA THR A 320 -8.20 11.99 10.55
C THR A 320 -8.35 12.17 12.07
N THR A 321 -9.00 13.24 12.53
CA THR A 321 -9.29 13.49 13.94
C THR A 321 -10.23 12.46 14.56
N ASP A 322 -11.03 11.76 13.75
CA ASP A 322 -11.96 10.73 14.19
C ASP A 322 -11.31 9.34 14.23
N LEU A 323 -10.07 9.23 13.76
CA LEU A 323 -9.32 7.97 13.71
C LEU A 323 -8.40 7.82 14.94
N SER A 324 -8.27 6.61 15.42
CA SER A 324 -7.23 6.26 16.38
C SER A 324 -5.89 6.06 15.68
N PRO A 325 -4.76 6.37 16.34
CA PRO A 325 -3.44 6.11 15.78
C PRO A 325 -3.23 4.63 15.49
N ALA A 326 -2.67 4.32 14.33
CA ALA A 326 -2.35 2.96 13.92
C ALA A 326 -1.06 2.46 14.60
N TYR A 327 -1.09 1.24 15.11
CA TYR A 327 0.11 0.56 15.60
C TYR A 327 0.70 -0.29 14.48
N MET A 328 1.95 0.01 14.12
CA MET A 328 2.66 -0.63 13.02
C MET A 328 3.95 -1.25 13.50
N GLU A 329 4.20 -2.52 13.22
CA GLU A 329 5.52 -3.14 13.40
C GLU A 329 6.04 -3.74 12.09
N ASN A 330 7.30 -3.47 11.78
CA ASN A 330 7.94 -3.95 10.55
C ASN A 330 7.14 -3.66 9.26
N GLY A 331 6.43 -2.52 9.24
CA GLY A 331 5.60 -2.12 8.11
C GLY A 331 4.25 -2.83 8.02
N ILE A 332 3.86 -3.62 9.04
CA ILE A 332 2.58 -4.33 9.09
C ILE A 332 1.66 -3.60 10.08
N TYR A 333 0.43 -3.30 9.65
CA TYR A 333 -0.62 -2.78 10.52
C TYR A 333 -1.12 -3.90 11.45
N LEU A 334 -1.07 -3.63 12.76
CA LEU A 334 -1.44 -4.58 13.81
C LEU A 334 -2.67 -4.14 14.63
N GLY A 335 -3.31 -3.06 14.25
CA GLY A 335 -4.53 -2.55 14.85
C GLY A 335 -4.44 -1.10 15.29
N ASP A 336 -5.58 -0.54 15.66
CA ASP A 336 -5.67 0.82 16.16
C ASP A 336 -5.29 0.90 17.64
N GLY A 337 -4.66 1.99 18.02
CA GLY A 337 -4.36 2.30 19.41
C GLY A 337 -5.64 2.43 20.25
N VAL A 338 -5.57 1.94 21.47
CA VAL A 338 -6.68 1.98 22.43
C VAL A 338 -6.51 3.16 23.36
N VAL A 339 -7.44 4.10 23.31
CA VAL A 339 -7.45 5.29 24.19
C VAL A 339 -8.05 4.90 25.53
N LEU A 340 -7.29 5.05 26.62
CA LEU A 340 -7.74 4.80 27.99
C LEU A 340 -7.56 6.05 28.85
N PRO A 341 -8.39 6.26 29.88
CA PRO A 341 -8.17 7.30 30.90
C PRO A 341 -6.82 7.07 31.62
N LYS A 342 -5.99 8.12 31.69
CA LYS A 342 -4.76 8.15 32.50
C LYS A 342 -5.01 8.73 33.88
N SER A 343 -5.96 9.71 33.98
CA SER A 343 -6.38 10.31 35.25
C SER A 343 -7.78 9.84 35.63
N GLU A 344 -8.08 9.81 36.94
CA GLU A 344 -9.36 9.36 37.48
C GLU A 344 -10.56 10.19 36.99
N ASP A 345 -10.35 11.48 36.75
CA ASP A 345 -11.37 12.40 36.22
C ASP A 345 -11.55 12.30 34.70
N GLY A 346 -10.75 11.44 34.04
CA GLY A 346 -10.76 11.26 32.58
C GLY A 346 -10.21 12.45 31.79
N SER A 347 -9.72 13.52 32.45
CA SER A 347 -9.17 14.71 31.79
C SER A 347 -7.90 14.43 30.99
N GLN A 348 -7.15 13.41 31.39
CA GLN A 348 -5.96 12.93 30.69
C GLN A 348 -6.22 11.53 30.15
N THR A 349 -5.76 11.29 28.95
CA THR A 349 -5.85 9.99 28.29
C THR A 349 -4.48 9.54 27.79
N LEU A 350 -4.32 8.23 27.63
CA LEU A 350 -3.13 7.61 27.05
C LEU A 350 -3.56 6.60 25.99
N VAL A 351 -2.81 6.53 24.90
CA VAL A 351 -3.08 5.58 23.83
C VAL A 351 -2.15 4.37 23.99
N TRP A 352 -2.74 3.20 24.14
CA TRP A 352 -2.05 1.94 24.29
C TRP A 352 -2.02 1.17 22.97
N ALA A 353 -0.91 0.54 22.66
CA ALA A 353 -0.82 -0.36 21.51
C ALA A 353 -1.85 -1.50 21.63
N PRO A 354 -2.45 -1.99 20.53
CA PRO A 354 -3.43 -3.07 20.58
C PRO A 354 -2.81 -4.42 20.90
N VAL A 355 -1.52 -4.60 20.60
CA VAL A 355 -0.75 -5.85 20.80
C VAL A 355 0.54 -5.58 21.55
N ASN A 356 1.16 -6.64 22.12
CA ASN A 356 2.49 -6.56 22.73
C ASN A 356 3.54 -6.31 21.65
N CYS A 357 4.59 -5.56 22.00
CA CYS A 357 5.74 -5.36 21.13
C CYS A 357 6.37 -6.70 20.72
N GLY A 358 6.76 -6.83 19.46
CA GLY A 358 7.26 -8.07 18.89
C GLY A 358 6.18 -9.11 18.58
N TYR A 359 4.91 -8.71 18.55
CA TYR A 359 3.82 -9.52 18.04
C TYR A 359 4.07 -9.86 16.56
N VAL A 360 3.83 -11.10 16.19
CA VAL A 360 3.88 -11.52 14.78
C VAL A 360 2.49 -11.95 14.36
N ALA A 361 1.96 -11.24 13.35
CA ALA A 361 0.68 -11.58 12.73
C ALA A 361 0.75 -13.03 12.21
N GLN A 362 -0.27 -13.81 12.52
CA GLN A 362 -0.25 -15.24 12.27
C GLN A 362 -0.29 -15.55 10.78
N LEU A 363 0.62 -16.40 10.36
CA LEU A 363 0.49 -17.16 9.12
C LEU A 363 -0.63 -18.19 9.32
N LYS A 364 -1.75 -17.98 8.65
CA LYS A 364 -2.84 -18.96 8.57
C LYS A 364 -2.59 -19.86 7.38
N ASP A 365 -2.31 -21.13 7.62
CA ASP A 365 -2.38 -22.15 6.58
C ASP A 365 -3.72 -22.87 6.67
N GLY A 366 -4.54 -22.77 5.62
CA GLY A 366 -5.86 -23.39 5.56
C GLY A 366 -6.81 -23.02 6.73
N GLY A 367 -6.63 -21.82 7.33
CA GLY A 367 -7.43 -21.37 8.48
C GLY A 367 -6.94 -21.84 9.84
N LYS A 368 -5.86 -22.60 9.92
CA LYS A 368 -5.21 -23.00 11.19
C LYS A 368 -4.14 -21.97 11.58
N ILE A 369 -4.16 -21.61 12.85
CA ILE A 369 -3.11 -20.80 13.47
C ILE A 369 -1.89 -21.70 13.65
N LEU A 370 -0.79 -21.38 12.95
CA LEU A 370 0.39 -22.24 12.93
C LEU A 370 1.22 -22.14 14.23
N ASP A 371 1.27 -20.97 14.86
CA ASP A 371 2.01 -20.80 16.12
C ASP A 371 1.36 -19.76 17.04
N ARG A 372 0.82 -20.21 18.17
CA ARG A 372 0.21 -19.32 19.16
C ARG A 372 1.23 -18.57 20.03
N GLY A 373 2.46 -19.03 20.07
CA GLY A 373 3.54 -18.38 20.85
C GLY A 373 3.80 -16.95 20.41
N PHE A 374 3.69 -16.68 19.11
CA PHE A 374 3.89 -15.35 18.53
C PHE A 374 2.83 -14.31 18.92
N LEU A 375 1.67 -14.76 19.40
CA LEU A 375 0.59 -13.87 19.85
C LEU A 375 0.89 -13.19 21.18
N TYR A 376 1.81 -13.73 21.95
CA TYR A 376 2.23 -13.13 23.22
C TYR A 376 3.21 -11.96 23.04
N GLY A 377 3.74 -11.75 21.82
CA GLY A 377 4.83 -10.83 21.56
C GLY A 377 6.18 -11.39 22.01
N LYS A 378 7.15 -10.51 22.20
CA LYS A 378 8.49 -10.88 22.67
C LYS A 378 8.69 -10.51 24.13
N LEU A 379 9.65 -11.18 24.77
CA LEU A 379 10.18 -10.81 26.07
C LEU A 379 11.50 -10.04 25.89
N TYR A 380 11.65 -8.93 26.58
CA TYR A 380 12.79 -8.01 26.50
C TYR A 380 13.55 -7.96 27.79
N GLN A 381 14.88 -7.96 27.75
CA GLN A 381 15.71 -7.45 28.84
C GLN A 381 15.57 -5.93 28.86
N TRP A 382 15.46 -5.33 30.02
CA TRP A 382 15.22 -3.90 30.12
C TRP A 382 16.33 -3.07 29.46
N GLY A 383 15.98 -2.07 28.68
CA GLY A 383 16.95 -1.24 27.95
C GLY A 383 17.47 -1.87 26.66
N ARG A 384 16.91 -2.98 26.16
CA ARG A 384 17.30 -3.60 24.89
C ARG A 384 16.22 -3.44 23.82
N LYS A 385 16.68 -3.15 22.60
CA LYS A 385 15.82 -3.06 21.42
C LYS A 385 15.29 -4.42 20.96
N ASP A 386 16.14 -5.43 21.05
CA ASP A 386 15.83 -6.77 20.55
C ASP A 386 15.30 -7.65 21.66
N GLY A 387 14.13 -8.22 21.43
CA GLY A 387 13.48 -9.16 22.33
C GLY A 387 13.49 -10.58 21.76
N GLN A 388 13.16 -11.53 22.61
CA GLN A 388 13.07 -12.94 22.26
C GLN A 388 11.62 -13.41 22.23
N GLY A 389 11.22 -14.00 21.13
CA GLY A 389 9.92 -14.62 20.94
C GLY A 389 9.90 -16.08 21.38
N TYR A 390 8.73 -16.67 21.32
CA TYR A 390 8.51 -18.09 21.54
C TYR A 390 8.60 -18.81 20.18
N LYS A 391 9.29 -19.93 20.14
CA LYS A 391 9.55 -20.68 18.91
C LYS A 391 8.51 -21.73 18.58
N ASP A 392 7.70 -22.12 19.54
CA ASP A 392 6.92 -23.32 19.39
C ASP A 392 5.54 -23.25 20.06
N ASN A 393 4.67 -24.12 19.59
CA ASN A 393 3.25 -24.19 19.87
C ASN A 393 2.85 -24.76 21.21
N SER A 394 3.77 -25.19 22.05
CA SER A 394 3.41 -25.83 23.30
C SER A 394 2.82 -24.84 24.29
N TYR A 395 1.57 -24.49 24.02
CA TYR A 395 0.73 -23.61 24.82
C TYR A 395 0.57 -24.08 26.28
N GLU A 396 0.73 -25.38 26.52
CA GLU A 396 0.43 -26.01 27.77
C GLU A 396 1.68 -26.21 28.68
N ASP A 397 2.86 -25.91 28.20
CA ASP A 397 4.09 -26.12 28.96
C ASP A 397 4.50 -24.87 29.74
N GLU A 398 4.45 -24.93 31.06
CA GLU A 398 4.85 -23.84 31.94
C GLU A 398 6.35 -23.56 31.87
N THR A 399 7.14 -24.54 31.46
CA THR A 399 8.60 -24.44 31.29
C THR A 399 8.95 -24.36 29.81
N TYR A 400 9.00 -23.17 29.27
CA TYR A 400 9.12 -23.02 27.89
C TYR A 400 10.55 -22.70 27.43
N PRO A 401 11.22 -23.60 26.73
CA PRO A 401 12.49 -23.33 26.13
C PRO A 401 12.31 -22.70 24.75
N GLY A 402 11.90 -21.47 24.66
CA GLY A 402 12.04 -20.80 23.37
C GLY A 402 13.49 -20.83 22.90
N ASP A 403 13.79 -20.27 21.74
CA ASP A 403 15.13 -20.13 21.17
C ASP A 403 16.14 -19.36 22.01
N VAL A 404 16.04 -19.44 23.29
CA VAL A 404 16.82 -18.61 24.19
C VAL A 404 18.00 -19.39 24.72
N SER A 405 19.16 -19.08 24.18
CA SER A 405 20.40 -19.36 24.91
C SER A 405 20.75 -18.17 25.79
N VAL A 406 20.92 -18.37 27.07
CA VAL A 406 21.55 -17.40 27.97
C VAL A 406 23.02 -17.32 27.61
N MET A 407 23.53 -16.12 27.31
CA MET A 407 24.96 -15.92 27.09
C MET A 407 25.61 -15.47 28.40
N GLU A 408 26.65 -16.18 28.81
CA GLU A 408 27.34 -15.93 30.08
C GLU A 408 28.42 -14.84 30.00
N SER A 409 28.94 -14.51 28.83
CA SER A 409 30.00 -13.50 28.66
C SER A 409 30.04 -12.94 27.26
N GLY A 410 30.47 -11.68 27.15
CA GLY A 410 30.65 -10.96 25.91
C GLY A 410 29.43 -10.12 25.48
N ALA A 411 29.52 -9.42 24.35
CA ALA A 411 28.40 -8.70 23.81
C ALA A 411 27.34 -9.70 23.33
N PRO A 412 26.10 -9.61 23.81
CA PRO A 412 25.05 -10.54 23.40
C PRO A 412 24.74 -10.37 21.91
N ALA A 413 24.48 -11.49 21.23
CA ALA A 413 23.78 -11.41 19.95
C ALA A 413 22.42 -10.74 20.17
N ALA A 414 21.93 -10.00 19.15
CA ALA A 414 20.72 -9.20 19.27
C ALA A 414 19.50 -9.99 19.77
N ASP A 415 19.40 -11.25 19.40
CA ASP A 415 18.30 -12.16 19.68
C ASP A 415 18.49 -13.02 20.96
N LYS A 416 19.53 -12.77 21.78
CA LYS A 416 19.84 -13.60 22.95
C LYS A 416 19.87 -12.80 24.25
N PHE A 417 19.44 -13.43 25.34
CA PHE A 417 19.55 -12.85 26.68
C PHE A 417 20.99 -12.92 27.19
N TYR A 418 21.38 -11.87 27.88
CA TYR A 418 22.67 -11.77 28.53
C TYR A 418 22.53 -11.79 30.06
N TYR A 419 23.20 -12.71 30.71
CA TYR A 419 23.13 -12.93 32.16
C TYR A 419 23.47 -11.69 32.99
N GLY A 420 24.52 -10.97 32.65
CA GLY A 420 24.99 -9.77 33.37
C GLY A 420 24.45 -8.45 32.79
N TRP A 421 23.33 -8.49 32.05
CA TRP A 421 22.81 -7.30 31.40
C TRP A 421 22.29 -6.26 32.42
N THR A 422 22.85 -5.05 32.36
CA THR A 422 22.34 -3.85 33.04
C THR A 422 22.59 -2.62 32.21
N VAL A 423 21.74 -1.60 32.37
CA VAL A 423 21.84 -0.30 31.71
C VAL A 423 21.83 0.78 32.77
N ALA A 424 22.90 1.58 32.84
CA ALA A 424 23.02 2.69 33.78
C ALA A 424 22.26 3.94 33.26
N ALA A 425 20.94 3.86 33.22
CA ALA A 425 20.09 4.96 32.80
C ALA A 425 18.85 5.04 33.72
N PRO A 426 18.30 6.23 34.00
CA PRO A 426 17.10 6.39 34.83
C PRO A 426 15.82 5.92 34.13
N GLN A 427 15.87 5.86 32.79
CA GLN A 427 14.78 5.40 31.94
C GLN A 427 15.33 4.54 30.80
N TRP A 428 14.48 3.76 30.18
CA TRP A 428 14.80 3.01 28.96
C TRP A 428 15.37 3.96 27.91
N PRO A 429 16.60 3.75 27.40
CA PRO A 429 17.18 4.66 26.41
C PRO A 429 16.38 4.67 25.12
N ALA A 430 16.15 5.84 24.55
CA ALA A 430 15.33 6.01 23.35
C ALA A 430 15.87 5.30 22.10
N ASP A 431 17.21 5.21 21.98
CA ASP A 431 17.88 4.53 20.87
C ASP A 431 17.75 2.99 20.92
N THR A 432 17.39 2.45 22.08
CA THR A 432 17.15 1.02 22.30
C THR A 432 15.71 0.69 22.66
N ASP A 433 14.78 1.66 22.54
CA ASP A 433 13.36 1.42 22.72
C ASP A 433 12.87 0.41 21.67
N PRO A 434 12.22 -0.69 22.07
CA PRO A 434 11.75 -1.71 21.14
C PRO A 434 10.46 -1.33 20.40
N CYS A 435 9.75 -0.31 20.87
CA CYS A 435 8.51 0.14 20.27
C CYS A 435 8.75 0.76 18.89
N PRO A 436 7.80 0.66 17.97
CA PRO A 436 7.92 1.28 16.67
C PRO A 436 7.85 2.82 16.76
N GLU A 437 8.23 3.49 15.68
CA GLU A 437 8.20 4.94 15.56
C GLU A 437 6.85 5.53 15.97
N GLY A 438 6.87 6.61 16.75
CA GLY A 438 5.69 7.25 17.36
C GLY A 438 5.15 6.56 18.61
N TRP A 439 5.77 5.46 19.03
CA TRP A 439 5.42 4.68 20.20
C TRP A 439 6.66 4.47 21.09
N ARG A 440 6.44 4.28 22.38
CA ARG A 440 7.52 4.03 23.36
C ARG A 440 7.07 3.11 24.47
N VAL A 441 8.02 2.63 25.24
CA VAL A 441 7.76 1.89 26.49
C VAL A 441 7.09 2.85 27.50
N PRO A 442 5.98 2.46 28.16
CA PRO A 442 5.30 3.30 29.14
C PRO A 442 6.20 3.56 30.36
N THR A 443 6.10 4.72 30.97
CA THR A 443 6.70 4.98 32.29
C THR A 443 6.05 4.13 33.36
N GLY A 444 6.67 4.04 34.54
CA GLY A 444 6.06 3.35 35.70
C GLY A 444 4.70 3.94 36.07
N GLU A 445 4.58 5.27 36.07
CA GLU A 445 3.33 5.97 36.34
C GLU A 445 2.25 5.67 35.30
N GLU A 446 2.63 5.65 34.01
CA GLU A 446 1.69 5.32 32.93
C GLU A 446 1.24 3.86 32.99
N LEU A 447 2.15 2.92 33.30
CA LEU A 447 1.80 1.52 33.46
C LEU A 447 0.82 1.31 34.63
N MET A 448 1.00 2.07 35.72
CA MET A 448 0.11 2.04 36.88
C MET A 448 -1.24 2.69 36.63
N SER A 449 -1.33 3.62 35.67
CA SER A 449 -2.61 4.23 35.27
C SER A 449 -3.58 3.26 34.59
N LEU A 450 -3.20 2.01 34.39
CA LEU A 450 -4.12 0.95 33.91
C LEU A 450 -5.20 0.57 34.94
N LEU A 451 -5.01 0.93 36.20
CA LEU A 451 -5.99 0.75 37.27
C LEU A 451 -6.07 1.98 38.18
N PRO A 452 -7.27 2.31 38.69
CA PRO A 452 -7.43 3.42 39.63
C PRO A 452 -6.71 3.14 40.95
N GLY A 453 -5.99 4.17 41.44
CA GLY A 453 -5.28 4.13 42.71
C GLY A 453 -4.05 3.19 42.77
N LEU A 454 -3.66 2.55 41.69
CA LEU A 454 -2.47 1.71 41.65
C LEU A 454 -1.21 2.57 41.75
N SER A 455 -0.29 2.18 42.64
CA SER A 455 0.97 2.90 42.87
C SER A 455 2.17 1.93 42.88
N GLN A 456 3.39 2.47 42.96
CA GLN A 456 4.61 1.65 43.06
C GLN A 456 4.64 0.86 44.40
N ASN A 457 5.08 -0.37 44.33
CA ASN A 457 5.09 -1.35 45.45
C ASN A 457 3.66 -1.61 45.97
N ASP A 458 2.66 -1.57 45.10
CA ASP A 458 1.29 -1.84 45.46
C ASP A 458 0.88 -3.26 45.09
N TYR A 459 -0.05 -3.79 45.87
CA TYR A 459 -0.60 -5.13 45.72
C TYR A 459 -2.12 -5.09 45.79
N VAL A 460 -2.78 -5.31 44.66
CA VAL A 460 -4.24 -5.28 44.56
C VAL A 460 -4.79 -6.68 44.34
N THR A 461 -5.89 -6.99 44.99
CA THR A 461 -6.58 -8.29 44.92
C THR A 461 -8.04 -8.11 44.54
N GLY A 462 -8.68 -9.24 44.23
CA GLY A 462 -10.15 -9.24 43.96
C GLY A 462 -10.54 -8.91 42.56
N LEU A 463 -9.59 -8.81 41.62
CA LEU A 463 -9.80 -8.45 40.21
C LEU A 463 -10.10 -9.65 39.30
N LEU A 464 -10.76 -10.68 39.82
CA LEU A 464 -11.09 -11.88 39.03
C LEU A 464 -11.95 -11.57 37.81
N SER A 465 -12.78 -10.52 37.86
CA SER A 465 -13.60 -10.08 36.72
C SER A 465 -12.79 -9.53 35.55
N HIS A 466 -11.56 -9.13 35.79
CA HIS A 466 -10.62 -8.65 34.76
C HIS A 466 -9.89 -9.79 34.06
N TRP A 467 -9.78 -10.97 34.71
CA TRP A 467 -9.11 -12.11 34.15
C TRP A 467 -10.01 -12.92 33.21
N THR A 468 -9.45 -13.38 32.11
CA THR A 468 -10.06 -14.43 31.28
C THR A 468 -9.04 -15.52 30.97
N SER A 469 -9.49 -16.77 31.02
CA SER A 469 -8.69 -17.93 30.58
C SER A 469 -8.64 -18.07 29.06
N SER A 470 -9.53 -17.36 28.37
CA SER A 470 -9.63 -17.35 26.91
C SER A 470 -10.31 -16.06 26.49
N ASN A 471 -9.57 -15.16 25.80
CA ASN A 471 -10.15 -13.93 25.28
C ASN A 471 -11.30 -14.26 24.30
N PRO A 472 -12.53 -13.84 24.58
CA PRO A 472 -13.71 -14.19 23.78
C PRO A 472 -13.87 -13.34 22.52
N ASP A 473 -13.13 -12.24 22.39
CA ASP A 473 -13.26 -11.31 21.26
C ASP A 473 -12.63 -11.89 20.00
N LYS A 474 -13.47 -12.40 19.09
CA LYS A 474 -13.04 -12.96 17.81
C LYS A 474 -12.37 -11.97 16.86
N LYS A 475 -12.53 -10.67 17.11
CA LYS A 475 -11.87 -9.61 16.33
C LYS A 475 -10.49 -9.26 16.90
N SER A 476 -10.21 -9.66 18.13
CA SER A 476 -8.93 -9.43 18.77
C SER A 476 -7.86 -10.35 18.21
N GLU A 477 -6.69 -9.82 17.95
CA GLU A 477 -5.48 -10.58 17.61
C GLU A 477 -5.08 -11.57 18.73
N HIS A 478 -5.55 -11.32 19.96
CA HIS A 478 -5.35 -12.20 21.11
C HIS A 478 -6.53 -13.15 21.38
N TYR A 479 -7.38 -13.40 20.38
CA TYR A 479 -8.52 -14.33 20.55
C TYR A 479 -8.07 -15.69 21.08
N GLY A 480 -8.73 -16.15 22.13
CA GLY A 480 -8.46 -17.43 22.76
C GLY A 480 -7.24 -17.48 23.68
N LEU A 481 -6.54 -16.35 23.92
CA LEU A 481 -5.44 -16.29 24.89
C LEU A 481 -5.94 -15.96 26.31
N PRO A 482 -5.29 -16.49 27.35
CA PRO A 482 -5.49 -16.06 28.73
C PRO A 482 -4.82 -14.69 28.98
N GLY A 483 -5.44 -13.88 29.82
CA GLY A 483 -4.92 -12.56 30.16
C GLY A 483 -5.88 -11.71 30.95
N PHE A 484 -5.60 -10.43 30.98
CA PHE A 484 -6.29 -9.42 31.77
C PHE A 484 -6.81 -8.28 30.92
N PHE A 485 -8.04 -7.81 31.21
CA PHE A 485 -8.61 -6.61 30.61
C PHE A 485 -8.38 -5.42 31.54
N PHE A 486 -7.83 -4.33 31.00
CA PHE A 486 -7.63 -3.07 31.69
C PHE A 486 -8.44 -1.96 31.03
N TYR A 487 -9.06 -1.12 31.81
CA TYR A 487 -9.96 -0.04 31.37
C TYR A 487 -9.34 1.35 31.59
N GLY A 488 -8.12 1.42 32.08
CA GLY A 488 -7.45 2.66 32.46
C GLY A 488 -7.76 3.08 33.90
N ASN A 489 -7.39 4.31 34.26
CA ASN A 489 -7.61 4.86 35.59
C ASN A 489 -9.09 5.25 35.82
N THR A 490 -9.96 4.25 35.82
CA THR A 490 -11.40 4.39 36.03
C THR A 490 -11.98 3.19 36.76
N THR A 491 -13.00 3.42 37.57
CA THR A 491 -13.78 2.35 38.21
C THR A 491 -14.81 1.71 37.28
N GLU A 492 -15.04 2.32 36.11
CA GLU A 492 -15.95 1.79 35.11
C GLU A 492 -15.29 0.65 34.34
N THR A 493 -15.99 -0.46 34.20
CA THR A 493 -15.56 -1.64 33.41
C THR A 493 -16.30 -1.75 32.07
N THR A 494 -16.90 -0.65 31.65
CA THR A 494 -17.58 -0.49 30.36
C THR A 494 -16.80 0.50 29.48
N GLY A 495 -16.78 0.30 28.17
CA GLY A 495 -16.07 1.17 27.22
C GLY A 495 -14.77 0.58 26.68
N ASN A 496 -13.82 1.44 26.33
CA ASN A 496 -12.54 1.03 25.78
C ASN A 496 -11.74 0.22 26.80
N LYS A 497 -11.06 -0.80 26.31
CA LYS A 497 -10.23 -1.66 27.15
C LYS A 497 -9.04 -2.19 26.35
N VAL A 498 -7.91 -2.36 27.01
CA VAL A 498 -6.75 -3.05 26.46
C VAL A 498 -6.67 -4.45 27.07
N PHE A 499 -6.37 -5.44 26.23
CA PHE A 499 -6.12 -6.79 26.69
C PHE A 499 -4.61 -7.03 26.78
N LEU A 500 -4.11 -7.39 27.97
CA LEU A 500 -2.74 -7.81 28.19
C LEU A 500 -2.69 -9.33 28.33
N PRO A 501 -2.09 -10.07 27.37
CA PRO A 501 -1.99 -11.52 27.46
C PRO A 501 -1.04 -11.95 28.58
N ALA A 502 -1.33 -13.10 29.17
CA ALA A 502 -0.50 -13.74 30.21
C ALA A 502 0.75 -14.38 29.58
N ALA A 503 1.69 -13.54 29.14
CA ALA A 503 2.90 -13.96 28.43
C ALA A 503 3.97 -14.60 29.34
N GLY A 504 3.81 -14.53 30.67
CA GLY A 504 4.84 -14.95 31.61
C GLY A 504 6.07 -14.02 31.61
N PHE A 505 7.19 -14.54 32.10
CA PHE A 505 8.47 -13.84 32.13
C PHE A 505 9.63 -14.83 32.02
N ARG A 506 10.86 -14.34 31.91
CA ARG A 506 12.10 -15.10 32.02
C ARG A 506 12.97 -14.50 33.10
N THR A 507 13.63 -15.37 33.87
CA THR A 507 14.72 -14.95 34.74
C THR A 507 16.03 -14.93 33.96
N PHE A 508 16.98 -14.15 34.45
CA PHE A 508 18.28 -13.99 33.79
C PHE A 508 19.14 -15.29 33.88
N ASP A 509 18.86 -16.15 34.81
CA ASP A 509 19.60 -17.40 35.11
C ASP A 509 18.93 -18.65 34.49
N PHE A 510 17.76 -18.51 33.90
CA PHE A 510 17.02 -19.62 33.31
C PHE A 510 16.46 -19.28 31.94
N ALA A 511 16.74 -20.10 30.94
CA ALA A 511 16.36 -19.86 29.56
C ALA A 511 14.86 -20.02 29.27
N GLY A 512 14.12 -20.74 30.14
CA GLY A 512 12.69 -20.98 29.94
C GLY A 512 11.81 -19.82 30.35
N ALA A 513 10.62 -19.73 29.75
CA ALA A 513 9.58 -18.83 30.21
C ALA A 513 8.85 -19.43 31.41
N HIS A 514 8.61 -18.61 32.43
CA HIS A 514 7.84 -18.99 33.60
C HIS A 514 6.41 -18.52 33.49
N VAL A 515 5.46 -19.30 34.01
CA VAL A 515 4.04 -18.95 34.20
C VAL A 515 3.31 -18.37 32.98
N ARG A 516 3.74 -18.73 31.79
CA ARG A 516 2.99 -18.38 30.57
C ARG A 516 1.58 -19.00 30.65
N GLY A 517 0.57 -18.20 30.27
CA GLY A 517 -0.83 -18.59 30.39
C GLY A 517 -1.43 -18.43 31.79
N LEU A 518 -0.60 -18.10 32.82
CA LEU A 518 -1.00 -17.94 34.21
C LEU A 518 -0.78 -16.53 34.76
N SER A 519 0.27 -15.84 34.30
CA SER A 519 0.61 -14.47 34.67
C SER A 519 1.10 -13.66 33.47
N GLY A 520 0.91 -12.34 33.50
CA GLY A 520 1.51 -11.39 32.59
C GLY A 520 2.44 -10.44 33.35
N CYS A 521 3.68 -10.27 32.88
CA CYS A 521 4.68 -9.41 33.47
C CYS A 521 5.13 -8.38 32.42
N TYR A 522 4.98 -7.10 32.75
CA TYR A 522 5.18 -6.00 31.80
C TYR A 522 6.15 -4.96 32.33
N TRP A 523 7.22 -4.70 31.58
CA TRP A 523 8.18 -3.65 31.90
C TRP A 523 7.58 -2.25 31.79
N SER A 524 8.00 -1.37 32.70
CA SER A 524 7.98 0.07 32.46
C SER A 524 9.33 0.56 31.95
N SER A 525 9.38 1.78 31.44
CA SER A 525 10.65 2.45 31.08
C SER A 525 11.43 2.97 32.30
N SER A 526 10.87 2.95 33.50
CA SER A 526 11.48 3.53 34.70
C SER A 526 12.44 2.55 35.38
N ALA A 527 13.69 2.98 35.56
CA ALA A 527 14.67 2.22 36.34
C ALA A 527 14.37 2.24 37.85
N ASN A 528 14.89 1.25 38.59
CA ASN A 528 14.93 1.24 40.04
C ASN A 528 16.34 0.85 40.49
N GLY A 529 17.14 1.85 40.86
CA GLY A 529 18.55 1.63 41.24
C GLY A 529 19.44 1.37 40.03
N ALA A 530 20.57 0.71 40.24
CA ALA A 530 21.60 0.49 39.23
C ALA A 530 21.32 -0.69 38.29
N ASP A 531 20.60 -1.69 38.76
CA ASP A 531 20.40 -2.98 38.08
C ASP A 531 18.93 -3.43 38.02
N GLY A 532 18.02 -2.66 38.61
CA GLY A 532 16.58 -2.92 38.64
C GLY A 532 15.78 -2.02 37.72
N ALA A 533 14.57 -2.47 37.41
CA ALA A 533 13.55 -1.65 36.71
C ALA A 533 12.16 -2.03 37.21
N TRP A 534 11.24 -1.06 37.15
CA TRP A 534 9.86 -1.23 37.55
C TRP A 534 9.06 -2.03 36.53
N TYR A 535 8.17 -2.90 37.02
CA TYR A 535 7.24 -3.67 36.18
C TYR A 535 5.90 -3.86 36.89
N MET A 536 4.88 -4.25 36.13
CA MET A 536 3.59 -4.71 36.63
C MET A 536 3.44 -6.21 36.37
N ASP A 537 2.97 -6.96 37.36
CA ASP A 537 2.60 -8.37 37.28
C ASP A 537 1.10 -8.51 37.56
N PHE A 538 0.43 -9.37 36.82
CA PHE A 538 -0.94 -9.81 37.13
C PHE A 538 -1.06 -11.32 36.94
N ASN A 539 -1.99 -11.95 37.62
CA ASN A 539 -2.15 -13.39 37.51
C ASN A 539 -3.59 -13.88 37.55
N ARG A 540 -3.79 -15.16 37.22
CA ARG A 540 -5.10 -15.84 37.14
C ARG A 540 -5.93 -15.81 38.41
N LYS A 541 -5.36 -15.42 39.54
CA LYS A 541 -6.06 -15.28 40.84
C LYS A 541 -6.67 -13.90 41.05
N GLY A 542 -6.55 -13.00 40.05
CA GLY A 542 -7.02 -11.64 40.12
C GLY A 542 -6.14 -10.72 40.98
N TYR A 543 -4.84 -10.98 41.02
CA TYR A 543 -3.85 -10.18 41.70
C TYR A 543 -3.08 -9.32 40.73
N ILE A 544 -2.74 -8.11 41.14
CA ILE A 544 -1.79 -7.24 40.47
C ILE A 544 -0.75 -6.83 41.51
N ASP A 545 0.49 -6.87 41.08
CA ASP A 545 1.67 -6.45 41.84
C ASP A 545 2.51 -5.50 41.00
N THR A 546 2.94 -4.39 41.59
CA THR A 546 3.85 -3.43 40.97
C THR A 546 5.14 -3.42 41.76
N TYR A 547 6.16 -4.00 41.20
CA TYR A 547 7.43 -4.22 41.87
C TYR A 547 8.61 -3.91 40.96
N TYR A 548 9.81 -4.13 41.38
CA TYR A 548 11.01 -4.03 40.56
C TYR A 548 11.69 -5.38 40.41
N ALA A 549 12.41 -5.55 39.32
CA ALA A 549 13.19 -6.74 39.05
C ALA A 549 14.50 -6.39 38.35
N HIS A 550 15.45 -7.34 38.40
CA HIS A 550 16.74 -7.20 37.73
C HIS A 550 16.53 -7.00 36.21
N GLN A 551 17.23 -6.01 35.63
CA GLN A 551 17.12 -5.62 34.24
C GLN A 551 17.43 -6.74 33.24
N ALA A 552 18.25 -7.73 33.65
CA ALA A 552 18.56 -8.91 32.86
C ALA A 552 17.38 -9.89 32.70
N ASN A 553 16.30 -9.75 33.50
CA ASN A 553 15.11 -10.55 33.33
C ASN A 553 14.38 -10.17 32.00
N GLY A 554 13.67 -11.13 31.43
CA GLY A 554 12.85 -10.92 30.22
C GLY A 554 11.38 -10.74 30.56
N ARG A 555 10.79 -9.60 30.17
CA ARG A 555 9.37 -9.31 30.35
C ARG A 555 8.78 -8.72 29.08
N SER A 556 7.46 -8.77 28.97
CA SER A 556 6.73 -8.16 27.87
C SER A 556 6.82 -6.63 27.90
N VAL A 557 6.68 -6.03 26.73
CA VAL A 557 6.49 -4.59 26.56
C VAL A 557 5.14 -4.36 25.87
N ARG A 558 4.33 -3.44 26.42
CA ARG A 558 3.15 -2.90 25.77
C ARG A 558 3.39 -1.42 25.53
N CYS A 559 3.53 -1.04 24.27
CA CYS A 559 3.86 0.32 23.90
C CYS A 559 2.71 1.29 24.18
N VAL A 560 3.06 2.54 24.44
CA VAL A 560 2.14 3.69 24.48
C VAL A 560 2.57 4.70 23.44
N MET A 561 1.63 5.53 22.98
CA MET A 561 1.93 6.58 22.04
C MET A 561 2.70 7.72 22.73
N GLU A 562 3.65 8.31 22.03
CA GLU A 562 4.36 9.50 22.50
C GLU A 562 3.38 10.66 22.73
N SER A 563 3.59 11.45 23.80
CA SER A 563 2.66 12.50 24.21
C SER A 563 2.47 13.63 23.21
N ASP A 564 3.47 13.86 22.37
CA ASP A 564 3.50 14.97 21.40
C ASP A 564 2.74 14.68 20.10
N TYR A 565 2.30 13.47 19.90
CA TYR A 565 1.58 13.03 18.69
C TYR A 565 0.14 13.56 18.58
N ARG A 566 -0.39 14.19 19.63
CA ARG A 566 -1.77 14.71 19.67
C ARG A 566 -1.88 16.23 19.64
N ASN A 567 -0.78 16.96 19.74
CA ASN A 567 -0.79 18.44 19.81
C ASN A 567 -0.54 19.09 18.45
#